data_76fd47bd667699de935fca662be7b1e3
#
_entry.id   76fd47bd667699de935fca662be7b1e3
#
_cell.length_a   1.000
_cell.length_b   1.000
_cell.length_c   1.000
_cell.angle_alpha   90.00
_cell.angle_beta   90.00
_cell.angle_gamma   90.00
#
_symmetry.space_group_name_H-M   'P 1'
#
loop_
_entity.id
_entity.type
_entity.pdbx_description
1 polymer ?
#
loop_
_entity_poly.entity_id
_entity_poly.type
_entity_poly.pdbx_seq_one_letter_code
_entity_poly.pdbx_strand_id
1 'polypeptide(L)'
;MTYMLSHFWPGATEENYRAEVAACWTGPTTLPAGQIHHFAGHTGDGILITAIWDSKESCDRFVQEILIPAQPVEGGFPNPVEENAAEISNDISA
;
A
#
# COMPACT_ATOMS: atom_id res chain seq x y z
N MET A 1 -5.27 -17.20 6.15
CA MET A 1 -4.01 -17.24 5.38
C MET A 1 -3.55 -15.83 5.13
N THR A 2 -2.24 -15.64 5.17
CA THR A 2 -1.67 -14.34 4.85
C THR A 2 -1.88 -13.97 3.38
N TYR A 3 -1.89 -12.69 3.11
CA TYR A 3 -2.23 -12.13 1.81
C TYR A 3 -1.22 -11.08 1.42
N MET A 4 -0.77 -11.08 0.18
CA MET A 4 0.14 -10.06 -0.32
C MET A 4 -0.54 -9.20 -1.37
N LEU A 5 -0.23 -7.90 -1.32
CA LEU A 5 -0.73 -6.91 -2.25
C LEU A 5 0.45 -6.09 -2.76
N SER A 6 0.62 -6.02 -4.06
CA SER A 6 1.60 -5.16 -4.68
C SER A 6 0.90 -4.10 -5.51
N HIS A 7 1.25 -2.84 -5.26
CA HIS A 7 0.77 -1.70 -6.01
C HIS A 7 1.95 -1.01 -6.70
N PHE A 8 1.84 -0.82 -7.99
CA PHE A 8 2.75 0.06 -8.69
C PHE A 8 1.99 1.31 -9.12
N TRP A 9 2.52 2.48 -8.76
CA TRP A 9 1.93 3.78 -9.06
C TRP A 9 2.80 4.49 -10.11
N PRO A 10 2.44 4.41 -11.40
CA PRO A 10 3.24 5.03 -12.47
C PRO A 10 3.37 6.55 -12.30
N GLY A 11 4.57 7.06 -12.48
CA GLY A 11 4.85 8.48 -12.40
C GLY A 11 4.87 9.07 -11.00
N ALA A 12 4.62 8.25 -9.96
CA ALA A 12 4.59 8.73 -8.59
C ALA A 12 5.99 9.03 -8.06
N THR A 13 6.07 9.99 -7.15
CA THR A 13 7.30 10.43 -6.50
C THR A 13 7.25 10.12 -5.01
N GLU A 14 8.40 10.27 -4.34
CA GLU A 14 8.47 10.18 -2.88
C GLU A 14 7.51 11.16 -2.20
N GLU A 15 7.34 12.35 -2.75
CA GLU A 15 6.41 13.35 -2.22
C GLU A 15 4.97 12.89 -2.32
N ASN A 16 4.59 12.28 -3.46
CA ASN A 16 3.27 11.69 -3.64
C ASN A 16 3.02 10.60 -2.59
N TYR A 17 4.02 9.74 -2.37
CA TYR A 17 3.92 8.66 -1.37
C TYR A 17 3.73 9.23 0.04
N ARG A 18 4.48 10.26 0.42
CA ARG A 18 4.34 10.91 1.73
C ARG A 18 2.97 11.53 1.93
N ALA A 19 2.40 12.12 0.87
CA ALA A 19 1.04 12.67 0.93
C ALA A 19 0.00 11.58 1.17
N GLU A 20 0.15 10.42 0.52
CA GLU A 20 -0.73 9.27 0.73
C GLU A 20 -0.61 8.72 2.16
N VAL A 21 0.60 8.59 2.68
CA VAL A 21 0.83 8.13 4.05
C VAL A 21 0.20 9.09 5.06
N ALA A 22 0.39 10.38 4.87
CA ALA A 22 -0.20 11.40 5.74
C ALA A 22 -1.74 11.35 5.74
N ALA A 23 -2.33 11.04 4.58
CA ALA A 23 -3.79 10.96 4.45
C ALA A 23 -4.38 9.68 5.04
N CYS A 24 -3.68 8.54 4.89
CA CYS A 24 -4.22 7.21 5.20
C CYS A 24 -3.82 6.66 6.57
N TRP A 25 -2.70 7.09 7.12
CA TRP A 25 -2.13 6.48 8.33
C TRP A 25 -2.17 7.44 9.52
N THR A 26 -2.29 6.84 10.71
CA THR A 26 -2.29 7.61 11.98
C THR A 26 -0.91 8.05 12.40
N GLY A 27 0.13 7.51 11.78
CA GLY A 27 1.52 7.88 12.05
C GLY A 27 2.45 7.27 11.03
N PRO A 28 3.67 7.79 10.87
CA PRO A 28 4.58 7.37 9.80
C PRO A 28 5.11 5.94 9.94
N THR A 29 5.01 5.36 11.13
CA THR A 29 5.48 4.00 11.41
C THR A 29 4.38 3.08 11.93
N THR A 30 3.13 3.55 11.93
CA THR A 30 1.98 2.78 12.44
C THR A 30 1.28 2.09 11.27
N LEU A 31 1.33 0.76 11.25
CA LEU A 31 0.63 -0.02 10.22
C LEU A 31 -0.87 -0.04 10.47
N PRO A 32 -1.69 -0.09 9.40
CA PRO A 32 -3.13 -0.32 9.53
C PRO A 32 -3.42 -1.67 10.17
N ALA A 33 -4.60 -1.81 10.75
CA ALA A 33 -5.03 -3.06 11.36
C ALA A 33 -4.95 -4.22 10.35
N GLY A 34 -4.28 -5.29 10.74
CA GLY A 34 -4.10 -6.49 9.92
C GLY A 34 -2.90 -6.46 8.97
N GLN A 35 -2.28 -5.32 8.76
CA GLN A 35 -1.06 -5.25 7.96
C GLN A 35 0.14 -5.70 8.79
N ILE A 36 0.94 -6.61 8.24
CA ILE A 36 2.09 -7.21 8.93
C ILE A 36 3.39 -6.53 8.50
N HIS A 37 3.55 -6.29 7.21
CA HIS A 37 4.71 -5.63 6.64
C HIS A 37 4.30 -4.65 5.56
N HIS A 38 5.08 -3.60 5.39
CA HIS A 38 4.87 -2.60 4.35
C HIS A 38 6.22 -2.18 3.80
N PHE A 39 6.40 -2.32 2.50
CA PHE A 39 7.60 -1.90 1.80
C PHE A 39 7.24 -0.93 0.69
N ALA A 40 7.97 0.16 0.57
CA ALA A 40 7.79 1.12 -0.50
C ALA A 40 9.14 1.56 -1.04
N GLY A 41 9.25 1.68 -2.35
CA GLY A 41 10.47 2.11 -2.99
C GLY A 41 10.22 2.79 -4.33
N HIS A 42 11.16 3.62 -4.73
CA HIS A 42 11.12 4.33 -6.00
C HIS A 42 11.82 3.50 -7.08
N THR A 43 11.15 3.27 -8.20
CA THR A 43 11.66 2.41 -9.28
C THR A 43 12.37 3.18 -10.40
N GLY A 44 12.31 4.50 -10.39
CA GLY A 44 12.69 5.34 -11.53
C GLY A 44 11.49 5.74 -12.39
N ASP A 45 10.49 4.87 -12.49
CA ASP A 45 9.25 5.11 -13.26
C ASP A 45 8.04 5.39 -12.37
N GLY A 46 8.18 5.22 -11.07
CA GLY A 46 7.10 5.41 -10.12
C GLY A 46 7.43 4.83 -8.75
N ILE A 47 6.39 4.57 -7.96
CA ILE A 47 6.50 4.00 -6.61
C ILE A 47 5.94 2.59 -6.62
N LEU A 48 6.73 1.65 -6.12
CA LEU A 48 6.31 0.27 -5.89
C LEU A 48 6.07 0.07 -4.40
N ILE A 49 4.89 -0.43 -4.05
CA ILE A 49 4.52 -0.74 -2.67
C ILE A 49 4.14 -2.20 -2.60
N THR A 50 4.68 -2.91 -1.61
CA THR A 50 4.28 -4.29 -1.34
C THR A 50 3.91 -4.38 0.14
N ALA A 51 2.71 -4.88 0.41
CA ALA A 51 2.22 -5.06 1.77
C ALA A 51 1.82 -6.51 2.01
N ILE A 52 2.11 -6.98 3.22
CA ILE A 52 1.70 -8.31 3.67
C ILE A 52 0.62 -8.11 4.73
N TRP A 53 -0.49 -8.82 4.57
CA TRP A 53 -1.66 -8.73 5.44
C TRP A 53 -1.93 -10.07 6.12
N ASP A 54 -2.57 -10.03 7.29
CA ASP A 54 -2.98 -11.25 8.00
C ASP A 54 -4.04 -12.03 7.22
N SER A 55 -4.85 -11.32 6.41
CA SER A 55 -5.89 -11.93 5.58
C SER A 55 -6.27 -11.00 4.44
N LYS A 56 -6.90 -11.56 3.40
CA LYS A 56 -7.50 -10.77 2.32
C LYS A 56 -8.56 -9.81 2.86
N GLU A 57 -9.34 -10.25 3.85
CA GLU A 57 -10.40 -9.43 4.43
C GLU A 57 -9.87 -8.16 5.08
N SER A 58 -8.76 -8.25 5.81
CA SER A 58 -8.11 -7.08 6.41
C SER A 58 -7.62 -6.11 5.34
N CYS A 59 -7.04 -6.62 4.27
CA CYS A 59 -6.58 -5.82 3.14
C CYS A 59 -7.77 -5.11 2.47
N ASP A 60 -8.82 -5.84 2.14
CA ASP A 60 -10.02 -5.28 1.51
C ASP A 60 -10.66 -4.21 2.38
N ARG A 61 -10.72 -4.43 3.68
CA ARG A 61 -11.26 -3.45 4.64
C ARG A 61 -10.45 -2.16 4.62
N PHE A 62 -9.13 -2.26 4.64
CA PHE A 62 -8.27 -1.07 4.58
C PHE A 62 -8.51 -0.29 3.29
N VAL A 63 -8.54 -0.98 2.15
CA VAL A 63 -8.74 -0.33 0.85
C VAL A 63 -10.09 0.39 0.81
N GLN A 64 -11.17 -0.27 1.24
CA GLN A 64 -12.52 0.29 1.15
C GLN A 64 -12.80 1.37 2.19
N GLU A 65 -12.32 1.20 3.42
CA GLU A 65 -12.68 2.07 4.53
C GLU A 65 -11.69 3.20 4.77
N ILE A 66 -10.43 3.03 4.37
CA ILE A 66 -9.36 4.00 4.64
C ILE A 66 -8.74 4.53 3.37
N LEU A 67 -8.20 3.67 2.51
CA LEU A 67 -7.43 4.12 1.34
C LEU A 67 -8.29 4.92 0.36
N ILE A 68 -9.42 4.40 -0.05
CA ILE A 68 -10.29 5.08 -1.02
C ILE A 68 -10.86 6.38 -0.45
N PRO A 69 -11.47 6.40 0.77
CA PRO A 69 -12.02 7.63 1.33
C PRO A 69 -10.99 8.69 1.66
N ALA A 70 -9.77 8.31 1.99
CA ALA A 70 -8.74 9.21 2.51
C ALA A 70 -7.79 9.75 1.45
N GLN A 71 -8.08 9.56 0.16
CA GLN A 71 -7.20 10.06 -0.91
C GLN A 71 -6.97 11.57 -0.77
N PRO A 72 -5.71 12.04 -0.82
CA PRO A 72 -5.43 13.45 -0.71
C PRO A 72 -5.98 14.23 -1.91
N VAL A 73 -6.47 15.44 -1.66
CA VAL A 73 -7.01 16.32 -2.71
C VAL A 73 -5.89 16.75 -3.66
N GLU A 74 -4.70 17.00 -3.10
CA GLU A 74 -3.53 17.45 -3.85
C GLU A 74 -2.30 16.64 -3.43
N GLY A 75 -1.36 16.47 -4.35
CA GLY A 75 -0.08 15.84 -4.07
C GLY A 75 -0.08 14.31 -3.99
N GLY A 76 -1.23 13.68 -4.18
CA GLY A 76 -1.35 12.24 -4.20
C GLY A 76 -0.86 11.63 -5.52
N PHE A 77 -1.06 10.32 -5.68
CA PHE A 77 -0.58 9.61 -6.86
C PHE A 77 -1.24 10.10 -8.14
N PRO A 78 -0.44 10.43 -9.18
CA PRO A 78 -0.95 11.11 -10.38
C PRO A 78 -1.68 10.21 -11.37
N ASN A 79 -1.48 8.89 -11.29
CA ASN A 79 -2.02 7.94 -12.27
C ASN A 79 -2.70 6.77 -11.58
N PRO A 80 -3.58 6.02 -12.29
CA PRO A 80 -4.18 4.81 -11.75
C PRO A 80 -3.14 3.76 -11.34
N VAL A 81 -3.45 3.02 -10.29
CA VAL A 81 -2.60 1.97 -9.76
C VAL A 81 -2.60 0.74 -10.65
N GLU A 82 -1.45 0.07 -10.72
CA GLU A 82 -1.33 -1.29 -11.24
C GLU A 82 -1.27 -2.23 -10.05
N GLU A 83 -2.27 -3.09 -9.89
CA GLU A 83 -2.44 -3.94 -8.72
C GLU A 83 -2.25 -5.41 -9.04
N ASN A 84 -1.48 -6.09 -8.19
CA ASN A 84 -1.36 -7.54 -8.19
C ASN A 84 -1.47 -8.03 -6.75
N ALA A 85 -2.26 -9.08 -6.55
CA ALA A 85 -2.50 -9.59 -5.22
C ALA A 85 -2.70 -11.11 -5.25
N ALA A 86 -2.30 -11.77 -4.17
CA ALA A 86 -2.48 -13.22 -4.03
C ALA A 86 -2.42 -13.64 -2.56
N GLU A 87 -3.06 -14.76 -2.25
CA GLU A 87 -2.81 -15.43 -0.98
C GLU A 87 -1.40 -16.01 -0.99
N ILE A 88 -0.71 -15.90 0.13
CA ILE A 88 0.66 -16.41 0.23
C ILE A 88 0.61 -17.92 0.41
N SER A 89 1.21 -18.64 -0.53
CA SER A 89 1.27 -20.11 -0.50
C SER A 89 2.61 -20.64 -0.03
N ASN A 90 3.64 -19.79 -0.01
CA ASN A 90 4.98 -20.17 0.44
C ASN A 90 5.67 -18.96 1.04
N ASP A 91 6.08 -19.07 2.29
CA ASP A 91 6.76 -18.00 3.03
C ASP A 91 8.06 -18.57 3.58
N ILE A 92 9.17 -18.11 3.01
CA ILE A 92 10.52 -18.55 3.42
C ILE A 92 11.28 -17.32 3.88
N SER A 93 11.81 -17.39 5.09
CA SER A 93 12.60 -16.30 5.68
C SER A 93 13.98 -16.82 6.09
N ALA A 94 14.96 -15.94 5.98
CA ALA A 94 16.32 -16.25 6.44
C ALA A 94 16.39 -16.25 7.98
#